data_ebe5e8925395279328718ff39ddcb260
#
_entry.id   ebe5e8925395279328718ff39ddcb260
#
_cell.length_a   1.000
_cell.length_b   1.000
_cell.length_c   1.000
_cell.angle_alpha   90.00
_cell.angle_beta   90.00
_cell.angle_gamma   90.00
#
_symmetry.space_group_name_H-M   'P 1'
#
loop_
_entity.id
_entity.type
_entity.pdbx_description
1 polymer ?
#
loop_
_entity_poly.entity_id
_entity_poly.type
_entity_poly.pdbx_seq_one_letter_code
_entity_poly.pdbx_strand_id
1 'polypeptide(L)' 'MAVVYATLIIKGKKTIEQVPGLIREQVREILLDMDLPELAE' A
#
# COMPACT_ATOMS: atom_id res chain seq x y z
N MET A 1 -3.50 -1.01 10.67
CA MET A 1 -2.38 -0.17 10.21
C MET A 1 -2.19 -0.23 8.70
N ALA A 2 -2.49 -1.38 8.08
CA ALA A 2 -2.32 -1.48 6.62
C ALA A 2 -3.17 -0.47 5.85
N VAL A 3 -4.39 -0.21 6.32
CA VAL A 3 -5.27 0.76 5.65
C VAL A 3 -4.66 2.16 5.68
N VAL A 4 -4.02 2.52 6.78
CA VAL A 4 -3.37 3.83 6.89
C VAL A 4 -2.26 3.96 5.86
N TYR A 5 -1.43 2.93 5.75
CA TYR A 5 -0.35 2.95 4.77
C TYR A 5 -0.88 2.98 3.33
N ALA A 6 -1.91 2.17 3.06
CA ALA A 6 -2.51 2.16 1.73
C ALA A 6 -3.03 3.54 1.36
N THR A 7 -3.68 4.22 2.31
CA THR A 7 -4.18 5.56 2.09
C THR A 7 -3.05 6.54 1.75
N LEU A 8 -1.93 6.45 2.50
CA LEU A 8 -0.79 7.31 2.24
C LEU A 8 -0.18 7.06 0.87
N ILE A 9 -0.16 5.81 0.44
CA ILE A 9 0.36 5.46 -0.88
C ILE A 9 -0.55 6.03 -1.96
N ILE A 10 -1.86 5.92 -1.79
CA ILE A 10 -2.82 6.46 -2.75
C ILE A 10 -2.67 7.96 -2.89
N LYS A 11 -2.39 8.64 -1.79
CA LYS A 11 -2.21 10.09 -1.79
C LYS A 11 -0.83 10.53 -2.30
N GLY A 12 0.05 9.56 -2.58
CA GLY A 12 1.38 9.87 -3.06
C GLY A 12 2.35 10.32 -1.99
N LYS A 13 2.02 10.12 -0.73
CA LYS A 13 2.87 10.55 0.39
C LYS A 13 3.90 9.48 0.78
N LYS A 14 3.65 8.23 0.42
CA LYS A 14 4.57 7.13 0.67
C LYS A 14 4.55 6.16 -0.51
N THR A 15 5.56 5.30 -0.54
CA THR A 15 5.61 4.23 -1.54
C THR A 15 5.55 2.88 -0.83
N ILE A 16 5.28 1.83 -1.59
CA ILE A 16 5.20 0.48 -1.02
C ILE A 16 6.52 0.07 -0.35
N GLU A 17 7.63 0.56 -0.84
CA GLU A 17 8.94 0.26 -0.27
C GLU A 17 9.12 0.83 1.13
N GLN A 18 8.39 1.89 1.47
CA GLN A 18 8.47 2.53 2.77
C GLN A 18 7.59 1.83 3.81
N VAL A 19 6.81 0.85 3.39
CA VAL A 19 5.95 0.09 4.30
C VAL A 19 6.78 -0.99 4.99
N PRO A 20 6.65 -1.16 6.32
CA PRO A 20 7.34 -2.25 7.00
C PRO A 20 7.01 -3.60 6.38
N GLY A 21 8.03 -4.46 6.25
CA GLY A 21 7.85 -5.73 5.58
C GLY A 21 6.77 -6.61 6.17
N LEU A 22 6.55 -6.50 7.48
CA LEU A 22 5.56 -7.33 8.16
C LEU A 22 4.13 -7.07 7.68
N ILE A 23 3.84 -5.88 7.21
CA ILE A 23 2.49 -5.53 6.77
C ILE A 23 2.44 -5.16 5.28
N ARG A 24 3.56 -5.26 4.60
CA ARG A 24 3.61 -4.88 3.17
C ARG A 24 2.64 -5.68 2.32
N GLU A 25 2.54 -6.99 2.56
CA GLU A 25 1.62 -7.82 1.80
C GLU A 25 0.17 -7.42 2.01
N GLN A 26 -0.18 -7.06 3.25
CA GLN A 26 -1.54 -6.62 3.55
C GLN A 26 -1.85 -5.32 2.82
N VAL A 27 -0.89 -4.39 2.80
CA VAL A 27 -1.06 -3.13 2.08
C VAL A 27 -1.21 -3.39 0.58
N ARG A 28 -0.39 -4.30 0.04
CA ARG A 28 -0.48 -4.65 -1.37
C ARG A 28 -1.85 -5.20 -1.72
N GLU A 29 -2.39 -6.09 -0.89
CA GLU A 29 -3.70 -6.65 -1.13
C GLU A 29 -4.79 -5.59 -1.14
N ILE A 30 -4.70 -4.61 -0.23
CA ILE A 30 -5.65 -3.51 -0.20
C ILE A 30 -5.60 -2.72 -1.50
N LEU A 31 -4.39 -2.44 -1.98
CA LEU A 31 -4.23 -1.68 -3.23
C LEU A 31 -4.76 -2.45 -4.42
N LEU A 32 -4.53 -3.77 -4.44
CA LEU A 32 -5.06 -4.61 -5.53
C LEU A 32 -6.58 -4.67 -5.48
N ASP A 33 -7.15 -4.75 -4.29
CA ASP A 33 -8.60 -4.77 -4.12
C ASP A 33 -9.24 -3.46 -4.59
N MET A 34 -8.49 -2.37 -4.53
CA MET A 34 -8.95 -1.08 -5.02
C MET A 34 -8.60 -0.84 -6.49
N ASP A 35 -8.13 -1.90 -7.16
CA ASP A 35 -7.78 -1.87 -8.58
C ASP A 35 -6.64 -0.87 -8.88
N LEU A 36 -5.67 -0.85 -7.97
CA LEU A 36 -4.50 0.02 -8.09
C LEU A 36 -3.20 -0.80 -8.07
N PRO A 37 -3.05 -1.78 -8.97
CA PRO A 37 -1.87 -2.65 -8.93
C PRO A 37 -0.56 -1.90 -9.15
N GLU A 38 -0.57 -0.81 -9.88
CA GLU A 38 0.64 -0.04 -10.12
C GLU A 38 1.20 0.57 -8.86
N LEU A 39 0.35 0.82 -7.85
CA LEU A 39 0.82 1.36 -6.58
C LEU A 39 1.35 0.28 -5.66
N ALA A 40 1.08 -0.98 -5.97
CA ALA A 40 1.52 -2.11 -5.15
C ALA A 40 2.89 -2.65 -5.57
N GLU A 41 3.50 -2.06 -6.56
CA GLU A 41 4.81 -2.51 -7.05
C GLU A 41 5.97 -1.97 -6.23
#